data_c5b860237306424f71a19c6ccc197d86
#
_entry.id   c5b860237306424f71a19c6ccc197d86
#
_cell.length_a   1.000
_cell.length_b   1.000
_cell.length_c   1.000
_cell.angle_alpha   90.00
_cell.angle_beta   90.00
_cell.angle_gamma   90.00
#
_symmetry.space_group_name_H-M   'P 1'
#
loop_
_entity.id
_entity.type
_entity.pdbx_description
1 polymer ?
#
loop_
_entity_poly.entity_id
_entity_poly.type
_entity_poly.pdbx_seq_one_letter_code
_entity_poly.pdbx_strand_id
1 'polypeptide(L)'
;MTACLFNACWIALAAVSGTGQTAKVAIHFEPQSPTEAFVNATAEYDALWKAEGARMVAAMERISGLPFEEREIKAVIYEGVSFSGSGNTPMQLRASYPAEVKKATLIHELSHRMLGRVKTTKEIDEHRKIFLVLYDIWVDLYGKEFADRNVAVESQRKGLYDYESAWKWALAMTAEDRAAKFKTLRR
;
A
#
# COMPACT_ATOMS: atom_id res chain seq x y z
N MET A 1 48.24 14.46 49.35
CA MET A 1 47.58 13.25 48.75
C MET A 1 46.09 13.50 48.79
N THR A 2 45.53 13.99 47.64
CA THR A 2 44.13 14.35 47.56
C THR A 2 43.49 13.45 46.46
N ALA A 3 42.61 12.55 46.88
CA ALA A 3 41.92 11.61 46.00
C ALA A 3 40.71 12.29 45.35
N CYS A 4 40.72 12.39 44.03
CA CYS A 4 39.54 12.80 43.23
C CYS A 4 38.63 11.61 42.98
N LEU A 5 37.42 11.64 43.54
CA LEU A 5 36.34 10.68 43.26
C LEU A 5 35.63 11.14 41.97
N PHE A 6 35.78 10.37 40.88
CA PHE A 6 34.95 10.51 39.65
C PHE A 6 33.60 9.84 39.87
N ASN A 7 32.57 10.67 39.92
CA ASN A 7 31.18 10.22 39.98
C ASN A 7 30.67 10.00 38.52
N ALA A 8 30.58 8.74 38.08
CA ALA A 8 30.05 8.38 36.79
C ALA A 8 28.51 8.39 36.86
N CYS A 9 27.91 9.43 36.29
CA CYS A 9 26.45 9.52 36.13
C CYS A 9 26.00 8.67 34.93
N TRP A 10 25.39 7.52 35.21
CA TRP A 10 24.77 6.66 34.20
C TRP A 10 23.40 7.20 33.88
N ILE A 11 23.27 7.83 32.70
CA ILE A 11 21.95 8.19 32.13
C ILE A 11 21.38 6.92 31.48
N ALA A 12 20.40 6.31 32.14
CA ALA A 12 19.64 5.21 31.61
C ALA A 12 18.70 5.76 30.51
N LEU A 13 19.03 5.50 29.25
CA LEU A 13 18.16 5.77 28.12
C LEU A 13 17.03 4.73 28.14
N ALA A 14 15.87 5.12 28.67
CA ALA A 14 14.66 4.30 28.60
C ALA A 14 14.20 4.24 27.13
N ALA A 15 14.46 3.11 26.47
CA ALA A 15 13.86 2.81 25.18
C ALA A 15 12.35 2.63 25.38
N VAL A 16 11.57 3.63 24.99
CA VAL A 16 10.11 3.50 24.88
C VAL A 16 9.82 2.58 23.72
N SER A 17 9.76 1.28 24.00
CA SER A 17 9.23 0.28 23.07
C SER A 17 7.71 0.45 23.01
N GLY A 18 7.25 1.43 22.27
CA GLY A 18 5.85 1.52 21.86
C GLY A 18 5.55 0.37 20.89
N THR A 19 5.18 -0.80 21.41
CA THR A 19 4.54 -1.86 20.61
C THR A 19 3.13 -1.39 20.27
N GLY A 20 3.03 -0.45 19.34
CA GLY A 20 1.79 -0.21 18.64
C GLY A 20 1.46 -1.51 17.89
N GLN A 21 0.58 -2.32 18.46
CA GLN A 21 0.03 -3.50 17.81
C GLN A 21 -0.72 -2.98 16.59
N THR A 22 -0.08 -3.00 15.41
CA THR A 22 -0.75 -2.69 14.15
C THR A 22 -1.93 -3.62 14.06
N ALA A 23 -3.12 -3.05 14.07
CA ALA A 23 -4.33 -3.83 14.05
C ALA A 23 -4.32 -4.71 12.81
N LYS A 24 -4.42 -6.02 13.02
CA LYS A 24 -4.30 -7.04 11.99
C LYS A 24 -5.45 -6.90 10.98
N VAL A 25 -5.10 -6.63 9.72
CA VAL A 25 -6.03 -6.68 8.60
C VAL A 25 -6.06 -8.12 8.09
N ALA A 26 -7.24 -8.72 7.96
CA ALA A 26 -7.41 -10.02 7.34
C ALA A 26 -8.00 -9.86 5.94
N ILE A 27 -7.45 -10.60 4.96
CA ILE A 27 -8.03 -10.70 3.62
C ILE A 27 -8.40 -12.17 3.36
N HIS A 28 -9.66 -12.37 2.99
CA HIS A 28 -10.21 -13.67 2.64
C HIS A 28 -10.26 -13.77 1.11
N PHE A 29 -9.32 -14.54 0.55
CA PHE A 29 -9.23 -14.74 -0.89
C PHE A 29 -10.06 -15.94 -1.32
N GLU A 30 -10.91 -15.76 -2.33
CA GLU A 30 -11.76 -16.81 -2.90
C GLU A 30 -11.61 -16.83 -4.43
N PRO A 31 -11.51 -18.01 -5.05
CA PRO A 31 -11.52 -18.10 -6.51
C PRO A 31 -12.93 -17.84 -7.04
N GLN A 32 -13.05 -17.11 -8.15
CA GLN A 32 -14.34 -16.89 -8.82
C GLN A 32 -15.02 -18.21 -9.25
N SER A 33 -14.21 -19.19 -9.61
CA SER A 33 -14.67 -20.54 -9.95
C SER A 33 -13.59 -21.57 -9.55
N PRO A 34 -13.95 -22.85 -9.41
CA PRO A 34 -13.00 -23.90 -8.99
C PRO A 34 -12.07 -24.37 -10.12
N THR A 35 -11.76 -23.53 -11.08
CA THR A 35 -10.75 -23.84 -12.10
C THR A 35 -9.35 -23.82 -11.49
N GLU A 36 -8.48 -24.70 -11.97
CA GLU A 36 -7.11 -24.83 -11.46
C GLU A 36 -6.37 -23.49 -11.48
N ALA A 37 -6.52 -22.71 -12.55
CA ALA A 37 -5.88 -21.41 -12.67
C ALA A 37 -6.29 -20.42 -11.56
N PHE A 38 -7.58 -20.38 -11.22
CA PHE A 38 -8.07 -19.47 -10.16
C PHE A 38 -7.72 -19.98 -8.76
N VAL A 39 -7.77 -21.31 -8.56
CA VAL A 39 -7.38 -21.93 -7.28
C VAL A 39 -5.89 -21.67 -7.00
N ASN A 40 -5.02 -21.90 -8.00
CA ASN A 40 -3.59 -21.65 -7.86
C ASN A 40 -3.29 -20.16 -7.61
N ALA A 41 -3.90 -19.27 -8.39
CA ALA A 41 -3.73 -17.83 -8.19
C ALA A 41 -4.24 -17.35 -6.81
N THR A 42 -5.33 -17.96 -6.31
CA THR A 42 -5.84 -17.68 -4.96
C THR A 42 -4.82 -18.09 -3.89
N ALA A 43 -4.22 -19.27 -4.02
CA ALA A 43 -3.17 -19.72 -3.12
C ALA A 43 -1.93 -18.81 -3.16
N GLU A 44 -1.56 -18.28 -4.33
CA GLU A 44 -0.46 -17.32 -4.47
C GLU A 44 -0.74 -16.00 -3.74
N TYR A 45 -1.95 -15.42 -3.88
CA TYR A 45 -2.33 -14.21 -3.17
C TYR A 45 -2.41 -14.44 -1.66
N ASP A 46 -2.94 -15.57 -1.20
CA ASP A 46 -3.01 -15.93 0.21
C ASP A 46 -1.61 -16.09 0.82
N ALA A 47 -0.71 -16.79 0.12
CA ALA A 47 0.69 -16.94 0.53
C ALA A 47 1.42 -15.59 0.59
N LEU A 48 1.22 -14.73 -0.41
CA LEU A 48 1.76 -13.37 -0.44
C LEU A 48 1.28 -12.56 0.77
N TRP A 49 -0.03 -12.57 1.04
CA TRP A 49 -0.61 -11.83 2.16
C TRP A 49 -0.11 -12.34 3.51
N LYS A 50 -0.04 -13.65 3.69
CA LYS A 50 0.52 -14.27 4.92
C LYS A 50 1.97 -13.88 5.17
N ALA A 51 2.78 -13.80 4.11
CA ALA A 51 4.20 -13.49 4.21
C ALA A 51 4.47 -11.98 4.40
N GLU A 52 3.73 -11.12 3.72
CA GLU A 52 4.09 -9.72 3.58
C GLU A 52 2.98 -8.73 4.03
N GLY A 53 1.76 -9.17 4.26
CA GLY A 53 0.60 -8.30 4.52
C GLY A 53 0.81 -7.33 5.68
N ALA A 54 1.36 -7.80 6.79
CA ALA A 54 1.62 -6.93 7.95
C ALA A 54 2.63 -5.81 7.60
N ARG A 55 3.66 -6.14 6.80
CA ARG A 55 4.67 -5.17 6.34
C ARG A 55 4.07 -4.17 5.36
N MET A 56 3.19 -4.64 4.46
CA MET A 56 2.48 -3.78 3.51
C MET A 56 1.61 -2.76 4.26
N VAL A 57 0.77 -3.22 5.20
CA VAL A 57 -0.09 -2.33 6.00
C VAL A 57 0.75 -1.31 6.78
N ALA A 58 1.82 -1.75 7.44
CA ALA A 58 2.70 -0.85 8.19
C ALA A 58 3.36 0.23 7.32
N ALA A 59 3.79 -0.11 6.10
CA ALA A 59 4.33 0.85 5.14
C ALA A 59 3.27 1.85 4.67
N MET A 60 2.06 1.35 4.34
CA MET A 60 0.94 2.18 3.92
C MET A 60 0.54 3.18 5.01
N GLU A 61 0.42 2.74 6.26
CA GLU A 61 0.11 3.61 7.41
C GLU A 61 1.20 4.63 7.66
N ARG A 62 2.47 4.23 7.60
CA ARG A 62 3.61 5.13 7.81
C ARG A 62 3.70 6.22 6.74
N ILE A 63 3.58 5.86 5.46
CA ILE A 63 3.72 6.79 4.34
C ILE A 63 2.52 7.73 4.25
N SER A 64 1.31 7.20 4.39
CA SER A 64 0.09 8.02 4.32
C SER A 64 -0.16 8.81 5.61
N GLY A 65 0.37 8.35 6.76
CA GLY A 65 0.06 8.85 8.10
C GLY A 65 -1.41 8.65 8.48
N LEU A 66 -2.08 7.65 7.91
CA LEU A 66 -3.47 7.27 8.21
C LEU A 66 -3.51 5.81 8.68
N PRO A 67 -4.36 5.46 9.65
CA PRO A 67 -4.57 4.07 10.02
C PRO A 67 -5.35 3.32 8.93
N PHE A 68 -5.05 2.03 8.76
CA PHE A 68 -5.87 1.14 7.95
C PHE A 68 -7.07 0.67 8.80
N GLU A 69 -8.25 1.22 8.55
CA GLU A 69 -9.41 1.03 9.42
C GLU A 69 -10.15 -0.29 9.19
N GLU A 70 -10.19 -0.79 7.94
CA GLU A 70 -10.85 -2.06 7.64
C GLU A 70 -10.08 -3.22 8.26
N ARG A 71 -10.80 -4.15 8.91
CA ARG A 71 -10.23 -5.32 9.57
C ARG A 71 -10.41 -6.59 8.76
N GLU A 72 -11.47 -6.67 8.00
CA GLU A 72 -11.86 -7.84 7.20
C GLU A 72 -12.16 -7.39 5.77
N ILE A 73 -11.49 -7.99 4.80
CA ILE A 73 -11.66 -7.71 3.39
C ILE A 73 -11.93 -9.03 2.68
N LYS A 74 -12.98 -9.09 1.87
CA LYS A 74 -13.20 -10.18 0.93
C LYS A 74 -12.53 -9.85 -0.39
N ALA A 75 -11.84 -10.81 -0.99
CA ALA A 75 -11.17 -10.66 -2.28
C ALA A 75 -11.50 -11.83 -3.20
N VAL A 76 -11.99 -11.54 -4.40
CA VAL A 76 -12.30 -12.54 -5.43
C VAL A 76 -11.18 -12.54 -6.47
N ILE A 77 -10.62 -13.72 -6.72
CA ILE A 77 -9.60 -13.93 -7.74
C ILE A 77 -10.28 -14.37 -9.04
N TYR A 78 -10.09 -13.58 -10.10
CA TYR A 78 -10.78 -13.75 -11.37
C TYR A 78 -9.91 -13.31 -12.55
N GLU A 79 -10.43 -13.39 -13.76
CA GLU A 79 -9.74 -12.85 -14.92
C GLU A 79 -10.45 -11.59 -15.43
N GLY A 80 -9.85 -10.44 -15.14
CA GLY A 80 -10.42 -9.13 -15.48
C GLY A 80 -9.61 -7.98 -14.92
N VAL A 81 -10.15 -6.79 -14.97
CA VAL A 81 -9.53 -5.58 -14.40
C VAL A 81 -9.65 -5.62 -12.88
N SER A 82 -8.51 -5.48 -12.19
CA SER A 82 -8.53 -5.41 -10.72
C SER A 82 -9.33 -4.20 -10.23
N PHE A 83 -9.97 -4.36 -9.09
CA PHE A 83 -10.85 -3.36 -8.51
C PHE A 83 -10.85 -3.47 -6.98
N SER A 84 -10.73 -2.34 -6.31
CA SER A 84 -10.62 -2.31 -4.84
C SER A 84 -11.88 -2.76 -4.11
N GLY A 85 -13.06 -2.60 -4.71
CA GLY A 85 -14.30 -2.67 -3.95
C GLY A 85 -14.39 -1.58 -2.88
N SER A 86 -15.37 -1.68 -2.00
CA SER A 86 -15.51 -0.84 -0.80
C SER A 86 -16.55 -1.42 0.14
N GLY A 87 -16.35 -1.31 1.44
CA GLY A 87 -17.27 -1.87 2.44
C GLY A 87 -17.54 -3.36 2.16
N ASN A 88 -18.80 -3.74 1.93
CA ASN A 88 -19.19 -5.12 1.65
C ASN A 88 -18.92 -5.57 0.19
N THR A 89 -18.54 -4.66 -0.72
CA THR A 89 -18.17 -5.04 -2.07
C THR A 89 -16.77 -5.65 -2.07
N PRO A 90 -16.61 -6.91 -2.52
CA PRO A 90 -15.33 -7.57 -2.53
C PRO A 90 -14.31 -6.84 -3.40
N MET A 91 -13.04 -6.90 -3.00
CA MET A 91 -11.93 -6.59 -3.87
C MET A 91 -11.86 -7.65 -4.98
N GLN A 92 -11.48 -7.27 -6.18
CA GLN A 92 -11.30 -8.16 -7.32
C GLN A 92 -9.85 -8.08 -7.80
N LEU A 93 -9.20 -9.23 -7.94
CA LEU A 93 -7.79 -9.30 -8.30
C LEU A 93 -7.59 -10.25 -9.48
N ARG A 94 -6.84 -9.81 -10.47
CA ARG A 94 -6.58 -10.62 -11.67
C ARG A 94 -5.68 -11.81 -11.33
N ALA A 95 -6.10 -12.99 -11.78
CA ALA A 95 -5.40 -14.26 -11.57
C ALA A 95 -4.09 -14.36 -12.37
N SER A 96 -4.10 -13.92 -13.62
CA SER A 96 -2.99 -14.12 -14.58
C SER A 96 -1.79 -13.16 -14.41
N TYR A 97 -1.84 -12.23 -13.45
CA TYR A 97 -0.70 -11.36 -13.21
C TYR A 97 0.54 -12.12 -12.72
N PRO A 98 1.75 -11.75 -13.19
CA PRO A 98 3.01 -12.22 -12.59
C PRO A 98 3.10 -11.83 -11.12
N ALA A 99 3.89 -12.55 -10.34
CA ALA A 99 4.03 -12.36 -8.88
C ALA A 99 4.37 -10.90 -8.49
N GLU A 100 5.26 -10.23 -9.23
CA GLU A 100 5.61 -8.83 -8.97
C GLU A 100 4.40 -7.90 -9.19
N VAL A 101 3.64 -8.11 -10.27
CA VAL A 101 2.46 -7.30 -10.57
C VAL A 101 1.32 -7.61 -9.58
N LYS A 102 1.19 -8.85 -9.10
CA LYS A 102 0.26 -9.20 -8.00
C LYS A 102 0.55 -8.41 -6.75
N LYS A 103 1.83 -8.28 -6.34
CA LYS A 103 2.24 -7.46 -5.19
C LYS A 103 1.86 -6.00 -5.37
N ALA A 104 2.25 -5.40 -6.48
CA ALA A 104 1.99 -4.00 -6.77
C ALA A 104 0.49 -3.70 -6.84
N THR A 105 -0.28 -4.55 -7.52
CA THR A 105 -1.73 -4.40 -7.65
C THR A 105 -2.43 -4.56 -6.31
N LEU A 106 -2.03 -5.53 -5.47
CA LEU A 106 -2.63 -5.69 -4.14
C LEU A 106 -2.48 -4.43 -3.31
N ILE A 107 -1.29 -3.81 -3.28
CA ILE A 107 -1.05 -2.55 -2.58
C ILE A 107 -1.85 -1.41 -3.20
N HIS A 108 -1.97 -1.35 -4.53
CA HIS A 108 -2.78 -0.36 -5.24
C HIS A 108 -4.25 -0.42 -4.79
N GLU A 109 -4.85 -1.60 -4.84
CA GLU A 109 -6.26 -1.78 -4.48
C GLU A 109 -6.51 -1.56 -2.97
N LEU A 110 -5.57 -1.96 -2.11
CA LEU A 110 -5.62 -1.64 -0.69
C LEU A 110 -5.48 -0.13 -0.44
N SER A 111 -4.71 0.59 -1.28
CA SER A 111 -4.59 2.04 -1.17
C SER A 111 -5.93 2.75 -1.48
N HIS A 112 -6.68 2.26 -2.46
CA HIS A 112 -8.06 2.75 -2.69
C HIS A 112 -8.93 2.58 -1.45
N ARG A 113 -8.91 1.41 -0.81
CA ARG A 113 -9.71 1.14 0.40
C ARG A 113 -9.29 2.02 1.56
N MET A 114 -7.98 2.10 1.82
CA MET A 114 -7.44 2.89 2.91
C MET A 114 -7.73 4.39 2.74
N LEU A 115 -7.63 4.91 1.53
CA LEU A 115 -7.78 6.33 1.23
C LEU A 115 -9.21 6.72 0.80
N GLY A 116 -10.16 5.79 0.81
CA GLY A 116 -11.55 6.04 0.38
C GLY A 116 -12.26 7.19 1.10
N ARG A 117 -11.86 7.50 2.34
CA ARG A 117 -12.41 8.61 3.12
C ARG A 117 -11.69 9.95 2.89
N VAL A 118 -10.53 9.93 2.27
CA VAL A 118 -9.79 11.15 1.92
C VAL A 118 -10.48 11.79 0.71
N LYS A 119 -10.85 13.05 0.85
CA LYS A 119 -11.60 13.76 -0.18
C LYS A 119 -10.75 13.97 -1.44
N THR A 120 -11.37 13.85 -2.59
CA THR A 120 -10.83 14.29 -3.88
C THR A 120 -11.11 15.77 -4.10
N THR A 121 -10.42 16.35 -5.07
CA THR A 121 -10.67 17.72 -5.53
C THR A 121 -10.92 17.71 -7.04
N LYS A 122 -11.28 18.84 -7.63
CA LYS A 122 -11.43 18.95 -9.07
C LYS A 122 -10.15 18.58 -9.85
N GLU A 123 -8.98 18.80 -9.22
CA GLU A 123 -7.66 18.58 -9.84
C GLU A 123 -7.04 17.23 -9.45
N ILE A 124 -7.45 16.67 -8.31
CA ILE A 124 -6.90 15.44 -7.74
C ILE A 124 -8.04 14.42 -7.59
N ASP A 125 -8.17 13.59 -8.60
CA ASP A 125 -9.11 12.46 -8.65
C ASP A 125 -8.63 11.28 -7.76
N GLU A 126 -9.36 10.17 -7.78
CA GLU A 126 -9.08 8.99 -6.97
C GLU A 126 -7.68 8.41 -7.24
N HIS A 127 -7.25 8.30 -8.50
CA HIS A 127 -5.93 7.74 -8.81
C HIS A 127 -4.79 8.72 -8.50
N ARG A 128 -4.94 10.00 -8.85
CA ARG A 128 -3.95 11.01 -8.47
C ARG A 128 -3.76 11.09 -6.96
N LYS A 129 -4.85 10.98 -6.20
CA LYS A 129 -4.79 10.91 -4.73
C LYS A 129 -3.93 9.74 -4.25
N ILE A 130 -4.15 8.55 -4.82
CA ILE A 130 -3.39 7.35 -4.47
C ILE A 130 -1.94 7.50 -4.87
N PHE A 131 -1.64 8.01 -6.05
CA PHE A 131 -0.29 8.14 -6.58
C PHE A 131 0.60 9.12 -5.78
N LEU A 132 0.00 9.98 -4.97
CA LEU A 132 0.75 10.80 -4.02
C LEU A 132 1.44 9.98 -2.91
N VAL A 133 1.03 8.73 -2.69
CA VAL A 133 1.61 7.85 -1.67
C VAL A 133 2.08 6.52 -2.23
N LEU A 134 1.46 5.98 -3.27
CA LEU A 134 1.65 4.62 -3.75
C LEU A 134 3.08 4.35 -4.22
N TYR A 135 3.68 5.29 -4.97
CA TYR A 135 5.06 5.16 -5.39
C TYR A 135 6.02 5.01 -4.21
N ASP A 136 5.85 5.88 -3.22
CA ASP A 136 6.72 5.89 -2.04
C ASP A 136 6.51 4.65 -1.16
N ILE A 137 5.28 4.09 -1.11
CA ILE A 137 5.00 2.80 -0.48
C ILE A 137 5.74 1.66 -1.20
N TRP A 138 5.70 1.62 -2.54
CA TRP A 138 6.43 0.61 -3.31
C TRP A 138 7.96 0.74 -3.14
N VAL A 139 8.49 1.98 -3.13
CA VAL A 139 9.92 2.23 -2.89
C VAL A 139 10.34 1.75 -1.50
N ASP A 140 9.56 2.05 -0.48
CA ASP A 140 9.85 1.64 0.91
C ASP A 140 9.83 0.11 1.08
N LEU A 141 8.90 -0.57 0.41
CA LEU A 141 8.75 -2.01 0.53
C LEU A 141 9.75 -2.80 -0.31
N TYR A 142 10.01 -2.37 -1.54
CA TYR A 142 10.69 -3.18 -2.55
C TYR A 142 11.80 -2.45 -3.31
N GLY A 143 12.02 -1.19 -2.99
CA GLY A 143 13.03 -0.36 -3.65
C GLY A 143 12.56 0.30 -4.95
N LYS A 144 13.36 1.27 -5.40
CA LYS A 144 13.04 2.14 -6.53
C LYS A 144 12.81 1.39 -7.84
N GLU A 145 13.63 0.39 -8.12
CA GLU A 145 13.52 -0.39 -9.36
C GLU A 145 12.18 -1.13 -9.48
N PHE A 146 11.69 -1.71 -8.37
CA PHE A 146 10.36 -2.31 -8.33
C PHE A 146 9.27 -1.26 -8.62
N ALA A 147 9.34 -0.10 -7.97
CA ALA A 147 8.38 0.98 -8.17
C ALA A 147 8.36 1.46 -9.62
N ASP A 148 9.53 1.71 -10.20
CA ASP A 148 9.65 2.16 -11.60
C ASP A 148 9.06 1.17 -12.60
N ARG A 149 9.34 -0.15 -12.44
CA ARG A 149 8.76 -1.18 -13.32
C ARG A 149 7.23 -1.21 -13.22
N ASN A 150 6.67 -1.11 -12.02
CA ASN A 150 5.23 -1.16 -11.84
C ASN A 150 4.52 0.13 -12.29
N VAL A 151 5.16 1.30 -12.17
CA VAL A 151 4.70 2.53 -12.85
C VAL A 151 4.63 2.32 -14.36
N ALA A 152 5.66 1.74 -14.97
CA ALA A 152 5.67 1.46 -16.40
C ALA A 152 4.53 0.49 -16.82
N VAL A 153 4.28 -0.55 -16.02
CA VAL A 153 3.17 -1.50 -16.24
C VAL A 153 1.82 -0.78 -16.14
N GLU A 154 1.60 0.01 -15.10
CA GLU A 154 0.33 0.72 -14.93
C GLU A 154 0.10 1.79 -15.99
N SER A 155 1.13 2.53 -16.39
CA SER A 155 1.05 3.55 -17.43
C SER A 155 0.64 2.99 -18.80
N GLN A 156 0.84 1.70 -19.04
CA GLN A 156 0.43 1.03 -20.27
C GLN A 156 -1.03 0.53 -20.23
N ARG A 157 -1.71 0.57 -19.09
CA ARG A 157 -3.11 0.15 -18.98
C ARG A 157 -3.98 1.04 -19.87
N LYS A 158 -4.76 0.40 -20.75
CA LYS A 158 -5.75 1.09 -21.61
C LYS A 158 -7.13 0.94 -20.98
N GLY A 159 -7.93 1.98 -21.00
CA GLY A 159 -9.27 1.94 -20.42
C GLY A 159 -9.86 3.32 -20.19
N LEU A 160 -10.71 3.43 -19.17
CA LEU A 160 -11.44 4.65 -18.84
C LEU A 160 -10.61 5.72 -18.12
N TYR A 161 -9.36 5.39 -17.72
CA TYR A 161 -8.51 6.29 -16.95
C TYR A 161 -7.13 6.45 -17.61
N ASP A 162 -6.62 7.68 -17.61
CA ASP A 162 -5.29 8.01 -18.13
C ASP A 162 -4.22 7.85 -17.06
N TYR A 163 -3.80 6.60 -16.84
CA TYR A 163 -2.76 6.25 -15.88
C TYR A 163 -1.42 6.92 -16.19
N GLU A 164 -1.06 7.03 -17.48
CA GLU A 164 0.20 7.61 -17.91
C GLU A 164 0.32 9.07 -17.47
N SER A 165 -0.68 9.89 -17.78
CA SER A 165 -0.69 11.30 -17.38
C SER A 165 -0.73 11.47 -15.87
N ALA A 166 -1.46 10.61 -15.15
CA ALA A 166 -1.54 10.68 -13.69
C ALA A 166 -0.20 10.32 -13.04
N TRP A 167 0.50 9.29 -13.53
CA TRP A 167 1.83 8.95 -13.04
C TRP A 167 2.86 10.03 -13.38
N LYS A 168 2.86 10.56 -14.60
CA LYS A 168 3.73 11.70 -14.96
C LYS A 168 3.53 12.88 -14.02
N TRP A 169 2.26 13.21 -13.70
CA TRP A 169 1.94 14.28 -12.77
C TRP A 169 2.47 14.00 -11.35
N ALA A 170 2.28 12.78 -10.83
CA ALA A 170 2.74 12.43 -9.48
C ALA A 170 4.28 12.42 -9.39
N LEU A 171 4.96 11.88 -10.40
CA LEU A 171 6.43 11.74 -10.39
C LEU A 171 7.17 13.02 -10.83
N ALA A 172 6.47 14.05 -11.30
CA ALA A 172 7.06 15.39 -11.45
C ALA A 172 7.35 16.07 -10.09
N MET A 173 6.80 15.54 -9.00
CA MET A 173 7.01 16.00 -7.63
C MET A 173 8.09 15.15 -6.93
N THR A 174 8.85 15.78 -6.01
CA THR A 174 9.69 15.02 -5.06
C THR A 174 8.83 14.21 -4.09
N ALA A 175 9.42 13.30 -3.33
CA ALA A 175 8.70 12.56 -2.28
C ALA A 175 8.11 13.49 -1.22
N GLU A 176 8.87 14.53 -0.84
CA GLU A 176 8.45 15.56 0.11
C GLU A 176 7.26 16.37 -0.41
N ASP A 177 7.28 16.74 -1.69
CA ASP A 177 6.19 17.48 -2.34
C ASP A 177 4.93 16.64 -2.44
N ARG A 178 5.04 15.34 -2.80
CA ARG A 178 3.92 14.41 -2.80
C ARG A 178 3.29 14.29 -1.41
N ALA A 179 4.13 14.08 -0.39
CA ALA A 179 3.67 13.98 1.00
C ALA A 179 3.00 15.27 1.48
N ALA A 180 3.59 16.45 1.17
CA ALA A 180 3.01 17.74 1.49
C ALA A 180 1.65 17.95 0.81
N LYS A 181 1.55 17.62 -0.47
CA LYS A 181 0.31 17.70 -1.25
C LYS A 181 -0.75 16.75 -0.71
N PHE A 182 -0.39 15.50 -0.41
CA PHE A 182 -1.31 14.53 0.20
C PHE A 182 -1.86 15.03 1.55
N LYS A 183 -1.00 15.64 2.37
CA LYS A 183 -1.41 16.21 3.66
C LYS A 183 -2.48 17.30 3.52
N THR A 184 -2.52 18.04 2.41
CA THR A 184 -3.57 19.05 2.18
C THR A 184 -4.95 18.43 1.96
N LEU A 185 -5.04 17.21 1.45
CA LEU A 185 -6.30 16.48 1.22
C LEU A 185 -6.92 15.90 2.50
N ARG A 186 -6.13 15.80 3.57
CA ARG A 186 -6.53 15.23 4.86
C ARG A 186 -7.18 16.24 5.81
N ARG A 187 -7.36 17.49 5.38
CA ARG A 187 -7.93 18.58 6.16
C ARG A 187 -9.44 18.68 6.02
#